data_e7f96b8b160e6fc90c4603c80f59f94c
#
_entry.id   e7f96b8b160e6fc90c4603c80f59f94c
#
_cell.length_a   1.000
_cell.length_b   1.000
_cell.length_c   1.000
_cell.angle_alpha   90.00
_cell.angle_beta   90.00
_cell.angle_gamma   90.00
#
_symmetry.space_group_name_H-M   'P 1'
#
loop_
_entity.id
_entity.type
_entity.pdbx_description
1 polymer ?
#
loop_
_entity_poly.entity_id
_entity_poly.type
_entity_poly.pdbx_seq_one_letter_code
_entity_poly.pdbx_strand_id
1 'polypeptide(L)'
;MLLWLSSRAALTSLPNGWPLSKADGDRFAAVRAEVERLGADSTLAALDRELSRRADGFAAGLAAYHHHPFRRAAARVPVVWRQGAVRLLDYGRGGRPAVLVIPSLINRYYVLDLLPERSFLHHLAQQGLRPLVVDWGVPGAAERDFTLTDYIAGPLDTAAASASQRRSGSAAFGSDNSAVK
;
A
#
# COMPACT_ATOMS: atom_id res chain seq x y z
N MET A 1 9.91 1.55 20.28
CA MET A 1 11.21 1.39 20.94
C MET A 1 12.36 1.96 20.10
N LEU A 2 12.54 1.60 18.84
CA LEU A 2 13.62 2.12 17.97
C LEU A 2 13.58 3.66 17.80
N LEU A 3 12.43 4.27 17.57
CA LEU A 3 12.26 5.73 17.46
C LEU A 3 12.60 6.46 18.78
N TRP A 4 12.32 5.85 19.93
CA TRP A 4 12.66 6.41 21.23
C TRP A 4 14.18 6.41 21.49
N LEU A 5 14.84 5.30 21.18
CA LEU A 5 16.30 5.16 21.28
C LEU A 5 17.03 6.11 20.32
N SER A 6 16.53 6.27 19.08
CA SER A 6 17.14 7.17 18.10
C SER A 6 16.97 8.65 18.47
N SER A 7 15.85 9.04 19.05
CA SER A 7 15.60 10.44 19.46
C SER A 7 16.46 10.85 20.67
N ARG A 8 16.66 9.94 21.64
CA ARG A 8 17.59 10.19 22.76
C ARG A 8 19.05 10.22 22.30
N ALA A 9 19.44 9.27 21.46
CA ALA A 9 20.79 9.21 20.88
C ALA A 9 21.08 10.46 20.01
N ALA A 10 20.11 10.96 19.26
CA ALA A 10 20.26 12.16 18.47
C ALA A 10 20.56 13.39 19.34
N LEU A 11 19.87 13.57 20.49
CA LEU A 11 20.11 14.67 21.39
C LEU A 11 21.47 14.60 22.10
N THR A 12 21.93 13.40 22.48
CA THR A 12 23.25 13.21 23.09
C THR A 12 24.39 13.27 22.07
N SER A 13 24.08 13.08 20.78
CA SER A 13 25.05 13.13 19.66
C SER A 13 25.16 14.52 19.02
N LEU A 14 24.34 15.49 19.43
CA LEU A 14 24.37 16.87 18.91
C LEU A 14 25.76 17.54 18.92
N PRO A 15 26.69 17.20 19.84
CA PRO A 15 28.06 17.77 19.81
C PRO A 15 28.95 17.24 18.68
N ASN A 16 28.65 16.09 18.08
CA ASN A 16 29.60 15.31 17.28
C ASN A 16 29.35 15.37 15.73
N GLY A 17 28.69 16.44 15.24
CA GLY A 17 28.70 16.80 13.83
C GLY A 17 28.21 15.73 12.86
N TRP A 18 26.91 15.58 12.72
CA TRP A 18 26.33 14.92 11.53
C TRP A 18 26.47 15.88 10.32
N PRO A 19 26.73 15.37 9.10
CA PRO A 19 26.75 16.17 7.88
C PRO A 19 25.32 16.63 7.58
N LEU A 20 24.96 17.81 8.08
CA LEU A 20 23.66 18.42 7.83
C LEU A 20 23.78 19.40 6.66
N SER A 21 22.69 19.56 5.90
CA SER A 21 22.60 20.68 4.96
C SER A 21 22.74 22.01 5.71
N LYS A 22 23.12 23.09 5.03
CA LYS A 22 23.23 24.41 5.65
C LYS A 22 21.93 24.86 6.33
N ALA A 23 20.78 24.61 5.69
CA ALA A 23 19.46 24.92 6.24
C ALA A 23 19.13 24.10 7.51
N ASP A 24 19.57 22.86 7.56
CA ASP A 24 19.43 22.01 8.75
C ASP A 24 20.39 22.46 9.86
N GLY A 25 21.61 22.92 9.51
CA GLY A 25 22.57 23.47 10.44
C GLY A 25 22.04 24.67 11.20
N ASP A 26 21.39 25.60 10.52
CA ASP A 26 20.78 26.82 11.14
C ASP A 26 19.62 26.45 12.10
N ARG A 27 18.78 25.46 11.70
CA ARG A 27 17.73 24.92 12.58
C ARG A 27 18.30 24.25 13.82
N PHE A 28 19.36 23.49 13.67
CA PHE A 28 20.03 22.84 14.80
C PHE A 28 20.68 23.85 15.75
N ALA A 29 21.27 24.91 15.22
CA ALA A 29 21.83 25.98 16.04
C ALA A 29 20.76 26.67 16.90
N ALA A 30 19.60 26.96 16.31
CA ALA A 30 18.46 27.53 17.03
C ALA A 30 17.93 26.58 18.13
N VAL A 31 17.79 25.29 17.83
CA VAL A 31 17.37 24.28 18.82
C VAL A 31 18.40 24.18 19.96
N ARG A 32 19.69 24.16 19.63
CA ARG A 32 20.76 24.13 20.64
C ARG A 32 20.69 25.31 21.58
N ALA A 33 20.58 26.51 21.04
CA ALA A 33 20.47 27.74 21.85
C ALA A 33 19.25 27.68 22.78
N GLU A 34 18.14 27.14 22.34
CA GLU A 34 16.93 26.99 23.15
C GLU A 34 17.10 25.93 24.24
N VAL A 35 17.78 24.80 23.95
CA VAL A 35 18.12 23.78 24.95
C VAL A 35 19.04 24.33 26.03
N GLU A 36 20.04 25.14 25.65
CA GLU A 36 20.94 25.81 26.59
C GLU A 36 20.18 26.81 27.48
N ARG A 37 19.22 27.56 26.91
CA ARG A 37 18.38 28.52 27.65
C ARG A 37 17.44 27.84 28.65
N LEU A 38 16.84 26.69 28.27
CA LEU A 38 15.89 25.97 29.10
C LEU A 38 16.53 25.00 30.10
N GLY A 39 17.80 24.68 29.91
CA GLY A 39 18.54 23.70 30.66
C GLY A 39 18.33 22.26 30.14
N ALA A 40 19.40 21.51 30.13
CA ALA A 40 19.41 20.16 29.55
C ALA A 40 18.41 19.19 30.23
N ASP A 41 18.35 19.22 31.57
CA ASP A 41 17.49 18.29 32.32
C ASP A 41 15.99 18.56 32.08
N SER A 42 15.59 19.83 32.06
CA SER A 42 14.19 20.20 31.77
C SER A 42 13.80 19.86 30.34
N THR A 43 14.72 20.04 29.39
CA THR A 43 14.51 19.67 27.99
C THR A 43 14.38 18.15 27.82
N LEU A 44 15.25 17.37 28.47
CA LEU A 44 15.16 15.91 28.45
C LEU A 44 13.86 15.40 29.08
N ALA A 45 13.46 15.97 30.21
CA ALA A 45 12.19 15.62 30.84
C ALA A 45 10.97 15.97 29.96
N ALA A 46 11.00 17.10 29.26
CA ALA A 46 9.95 17.47 28.31
C ALA A 46 9.91 16.53 27.10
N LEU A 47 11.08 16.15 26.58
CA LEU A 47 11.20 15.18 25.49
C LEU A 47 10.68 13.81 25.90
N ASP A 48 11.05 13.30 27.07
CA ASP A 48 10.58 11.99 27.56
C ASP A 48 9.05 11.99 27.71
N ARG A 49 8.46 13.07 28.20
CA ARG A 49 6.98 13.20 28.26
C ARG A 49 6.35 13.17 26.87
N GLU A 50 6.90 13.91 25.90
CA GLU A 50 6.35 13.94 24.55
C GLU A 50 6.54 12.61 23.82
N LEU A 51 7.67 11.93 23.99
CA LEU A 51 7.91 10.60 23.44
C LEU A 51 6.96 9.56 24.03
N SER A 52 6.72 9.59 25.36
CA SER A 52 5.75 8.72 26.02
C SER A 52 4.35 8.98 25.49
N ARG A 53 3.93 10.25 25.39
CA ARG A 53 2.62 10.61 24.83
C ARG A 53 2.43 10.08 23.39
N ARG A 54 3.45 10.17 22.55
CA ARG A 54 3.40 9.64 21.18
C ARG A 54 3.36 8.12 21.16
N ALA A 55 4.13 7.47 22.02
CA ALA A 55 4.13 6.01 22.15
C ALA A 55 2.77 5.49 22.63
N ASP A 56 2.17 6.14 23.62
CA ASP A 56 0.82 5.81 24.12
C ASP A 56 -0.23 6.01 23.02
N GLY A 57 -0.15 7.13 22.29
CA GLY A 57 -1.03 7.39 21.15
C GLY A 57 -0.90 6.33 20.05
N PHE A 58 0.32 5.89 19.74
CA PHE A 58 0.56 4.81 18.79
C PHE A 58 -0.01 3.48 19.29
N ALA A 59 0.23 3.12 20.55
CA ALA A 59 -0.29 1.91 21.16
C ALA A 59 -1.82 1.90 21.19
N ALA A 60 -2.44 3.02 21.55
CA ALA A 60 -3.88 3.19 21.53
C ALA A 60 -4.45 3.07 20.10
N GLY A 61 -3.79 3.67 19.12
CA GLY A 61 -4.16 3.54 17.69
C GLY A 61 -4.07 2.11 17.20
N LEU A 62 -3.03 1.38 17.57
CA LEU A 62 -2.86 -0.04 17.23
C LEU A 62 -3.96 -0.90 17.89
N ALA A 63 -4.27 -0.65 19.16
CA ALA A 63 -5.36 -1.33 19.85
C ALA A 63 -6.71 -1.03 19.18
N ALA A 64 -6.99 0.22 18.86
CA ALA A 64 -8.20 0.63 18.14
C ALA A 64 -8.31 -0.05 16.77
N TYR A 65 -7.19 -0.17 16.03
CA TYR A 65 -7.14 -0.89 14.74
C TYR A 65 -7.50 -2.37 14.92
N HIS A 66 -6.92 -3.05 15.90
CA HIS A 66 -7.17 -4.48 16.14
C HIS A 66 -8.60 -4.77 16.60
N HIS A 67 -9.19 -3.88 17.38
CA HIS A 67 -10.55 -4.04 17.90
C HIS A 67 -11.62 -3.39 17.01
N HIS A 68 -11.23 -2.74 15.91
CA HIS A 68 -12.18 -2.08 15.03
C HIS A 68 -13.15 -3.09 14.40
N PRO A 69 -14.47 -2.86 14.46
CA PRO A 69 -15.48 -3.79 13.96
C PRO A 69 -15.53 -3.89 12.45
N PHE A 70 -14.92 -2.94 11.74
CA PHE A 70 -14.92 -2.94 10.29
C PHE A 70 -14.29 -4.22 9.74
N ARG A 71 -15.02 -4.86 8.84
CA ARG A 71 -14.51 -5.95 8.02
C ARG A 71 -14.83 -5.62 6.58
N ARG A 72 -13.80 -5.63 5.74
CA ARG A 72 -13.99 -5.41 4.31
C ARG A 72 -14.91 -6.48 3.74
N ALA A 73 -16.04 -6.07 3.17
CA ALA A 73 -16.86 -6.96 2.37
C ALA A 73 -16.06 -7.33 1.09
N ALA A 74 -15.85 -8.61 0.86
CA ALA A 74 -15.22 -9.06 -0.39
C ALA A 74 -16.17 -8.76 -1.55
N ALA A 75 -15.81 -7.82 -2.40
CA ALA A 75 -16.55 -7.58 -3.64
C ALA A 75 -16.49 -8.84 -4.51
N ARG A 76 -17.63 -9.30 -5.00
CA ARG A 76 -17.70 -10.38 -5.99
C ARG A 76 -17.40 -9.79 -7.37
N VAL A 77 -16.10 -9.67 -7.67
CA VAL A 77 -15.63 -9.16 -8.95
C VAL A 77 -15.30 -10.34 -9.85
N PRO A 78 -15.78 -10.38 -11.09
CA PRO A 78 -15.45 -11.44 -12.02
C PRO A 78 -13.95 -11.56 -12.26
N VAL A 79 -13.42 -12.79 -12.15
CA VAL A 79 -12.07 -13.13 -12.57
C VAL A 79 -12.12 -13.49 -14.05
N VAL A 80 -11.48 -12.70 -14.89
CA VAL A 80 -11.53 -12.88 -16.34
C VAL A 80 -10.29 -13.57 -16.91
N TRP A 81 -9.24 -13.67 -16.13
CA TRP A 81 -8.02 -14.40 -16.46
C TRP A 81 -7.26 -14.78 -15.18
N ARG A 82 -6.50 -15.89 -15.24
CA ARG A 82 -5.67 -16.38 -14.13
C ARG A 82 -4.42 -17.09 -14.63
N GLN A 83 -3.30 -16.87 -13.92
CA GLN A 83 -2.08 -17.67 -14.07
C GLN A 83 -1.42 -17.78 -12.68
N GLY A 84 -1.32 -18.99 -12.15
CA GLY A 84 -0.85 -19.20 -10.78
C GLY A 84 -1.69 -18.43 -9.77
N ALA A 85 -1.01 -17.67 -8.91
CA ALA A 85 -1.63 -16.79 -7.92
C ALA A 85 -2.23 -15.51 -8.54
N VAL A 86 -1.75 -15.08 -9.71
CA VAL A 86 -2.12 -13.82 -10.35
C VAL A 86 -3.46 -13.94 -11.06
N ARG A 87 -4.30 -12.92 -10.91
CA ARG A 87 -5.64 -12.84 -11.51
C ARG A 87 -5.86 -11.49 -12.17
N LEU A 88 -6.70 -11.46 -13.20
CA LEU A 88 -7.23 -10.25 -13.79
C LEU A 88 -8.71 -10.13 -13.40
N LEU A 89 -9.05 -9.06 -12.70
CA LEU A 89 -10.39 -8.76 -12.21
C LEU A 89 -11.04 -7.70 -13.09
N ASP A 90 -12.33 -7.90 -13.46
CA ASP A 90 -13.09 -6.97 -14.29
C ASP A 90 -14.12 -6.19 -13.46
N TYR A 91 -13.84 -4.92 -13.24
CA TYR A 91 -14.73 -3.99 -12.53
C TYR A 91 -15.73 -3.27 -13.43
N GLY A 92 -15.52 -3.36 -14.75
CA GLY A 92 -16.32 -2.61 -15.71
C GLY A 92 -17.27 -3.50 -16.51
N ARG A 93 -18.54 -3.51 -16.17
CA ARG A 93 -19.61 -4.26 -16.88
C ARG A 93 -19.82 -3.75 -18.32
N GLY A 94 -18.80 -3.91 -19.19
CA GLY A 94 -18.91 -3.55 -20.61
C GLY A 94 -18.54 -2.10 -20.96
N GLY A 95 -18.06 -1.29 -19.99
CA GLY A 95 -17.59 0.08 -20.26
C GLY A 95 -16.39 0.10 -21.22
N ARG A 96 -16.24 1.19 -21.95
CA ARG A 96 -15.11 1.45 -22.86
C ARG A 96 -14.66 2.90 -22.72
N PRO A 97 -13.36 3.16 -22.78
CA PRO A 97 -12.22 2.26 -23.02
C PRO A 97 -11.87 1.37 -21.81
N ALA A 98 -11.22 0.24 -22.10
CA ALA A 98 -10.65 -0.59 -21.04
C ALA A 98 -9.36 0.04 -20.50
N VAL A 99 -9.21 0.04 -19.17
CA VAL A 99 -8.05 0.56 -18.45
C VAL A 99 -7.44 -0.56 -17.63
N LEU A 100 -6.21 -0.97 -17.95
CA LEU A 100 -5.47 -1.93 -17.13
C LEU A 100 -4.90 -1.21 -15.92
N VAL A 101 -5.29 -1.63 -14.73
CA VAL A 101 -4.82 -1.12 -13.46
C VAL A 101 -3.85 -2.11 -12.85
N ILE A 102 -2.60 -1.67 -12.66
CA ILE A 102 -1.51 -2.49 -12.12
C ILE A 102 -1.14 -1.90 -10.75
N PRO A 103 -1.66 -2.47 -9.64
CA PRO A 103 -1.28 -2.02 -8.31
C PRO A 103 0.13 -2.45 -7.95
N SER A 104 0.67 -1.91 -6.87
CA SER A 104 1.95 -2.35 -6.30
C SER A 104 1.95 -3.88 -6.07
N LEU A 105 3.07 -4.52 -6.36
CA LEU A 105 3.24 -5.97 -6.14
C LEU A 105 3.10 -6.35 -4.66
N ILE A 106 3.49 -5.46 -3.74
CA ILE A 106 3.49 -5.71 -2.30
C ILE A 106 2.12 -5.47 -1.69
N ASN A 107 1.44 -4.40 -2.14
CA ASN A 107 0.12 -4.05 -1.61
C ASN A 107 -0.98 -4.87 -2.31
N ARG A 108 -1.99 -5.24 -1.53
CA ARG A 108 -3.16 -5.90 -2.10
C ARG A 108 -3.92 -4.95 -3.01
N TYR A 109 -4.42 -5.44 -4.16
CA TYR A 109 -5.20 -4.64 -5.11
C TYR A 109 -6.38 -3.90 -4.44
N TYR A 110 -6.95 -4.46 -3.38
CA TYR A 110 -8.11 -3.89 -2.71
C TYR A 110 -7.83 -2.61 -1.92
N VAL A 111 -6.58 -2.13 -1.84
CA VAL A 111 -6.32 -0.74 -1.38
C VAL A 111 -7.00 0.28 -2.28
N LEU A 112 -7.29 -0.10 -3.55
CA LEU A 112 -8.05 0.69 -4.51
C LEU A 112 -9.58 0.48 -4.40
N ASP A 113 -10.03 -0.43 -3.52
CA ASP A 113 -11.42 -0.84 -3.34
C ASP A 113 -11.70 -1.20 -1.87
N LEU A 114 -11.39 -0.26 -0.96
CA LEU A 114 -11.53 -0.49 0.49
C LEU A 114 -12.97 -0.40 0.97
N LEU A 115 -13.71 0.58 0.47
CA LEU A 115 -15.09 0.88 0.85
C LEU A 115 -15.93 1.06 -0.40
N PRO A 116 -17.19 0.60 -0.42
CA PRO A 116 -18.09 0.78 -1.57
C PRO A 116 -18.22 2.25 -1.98
N GLU A 117 -18.31 3.17 -1.00
CA GLU A 117 -18.50 4.61 -1.24
C GLU A 117 -17.20 5.32 -1.64
N ARG A 118 -16.05 4.69 -1.48
CA ARG A 118 -14.72 5.25 -1.74
C ARG A 118 -13.85 4.29 -2.54
N SER A 119 -14.45 3.57 -3.47
CA SER A 119 -13.74 2.67 -4.38
C SER A 119 -13.29 3.45 -5.61
N PHE A 120 -11.97 3.54 -5.81
CA PHE A 120 -11.40 4.11 -7.03
C PHE A 120 -11.81 3.32 -8.28
N LEU A 121 -11.88 2.00 -8.17
CA LEU A 121 -12.21 1.11 -9.28
C LEU A 121 -13.69 1.25 -9.68
N HIS A 122 -14.59 1.32 -8.71
CA HIS A 122 -16.01 1.59 -8.99
C HIS A 122 -16.22 3.00 -9.53
N HIS A 123 -15.45 3.99 -9.05
CA HIS A 123 -15.51 5.34 -9.59
C HIS A 123 -15.13 5.36 -11.08
N LEU A 124 -14.04 4.72 -11.47
CA LEU A 124 -13.68 4.60 -12.89
C LEU A 124 -14.77 3.94 -13.71
N ALA A 125 -15.39 2.88 -13.19
CA ALA A 125 -16.50 2.20 -13.88
C ALA A 125 -17.72 3.09 -14.05
N GLN A 126 -18.05 3.92 -13.05
CA GLN A 126 -19.14 4.92 -13.11
C GLN A 126 -18.85 6.02 -14.15
N GLN A 127 -17.59 6.32 -14.41
CA GLN A 127 -17.17 7.24 -15.48
C GLN A 127 -17.20 6.59 -16.88
N GLY A 128 -17.77 5.40 -17.03
CA GLY A 128 -17.90 4.70 -18.31
C GLY A 128 -16.64 3.95 -18.75
N LEU A 129 -15.61 3.90 -17.91
CA LEU A 129 -14.40 3.11 -18.17
C LEU A 129 -14.61 1.65 -17.79
N ARG A 130 -13.74 0.76 -18.29
CA ARG A 130 -13.70 -0.65 -17.89
C ARG A 130 -12.38 -0.95 -17.16
N PRO A 131 -12.32 -0.79 -15.83
CA PRO A 131 -11.13 -1.14 -15.06
C PRO A 131 -10.91 -2.66 -15.08
N LEU A 132 -9.77 -3.08 -15.59
CA LEU A 132 -9.25 -4.45 -15.51
C LEU A 132 -8.07 -4.41 -14.53
N VAL A 133 -8.19 -5.08 -13.40
CA VAL A 133 -7.23 -4.94 -12.29
C VAL A 133 -6.42 -6.19 -12.11
N VAL A 134 -5.09 -6.04 -12.07
CA VAL A 134 -4.19 -7.14 -11.72
C VAL A 134 -4.27 -7.36 -10.20
N ASP A 135 -4.67 -8.54 -9.79
CA ASP A 135 -4.53 -9.02 -8.43
C ASP A 135 -3.37 -10.01 -8.37
N TRP A 136 -2.30 -9.61 -7.74
CA TRP A 136 -1.10 -10.44 -7.61
C TRP A 136 -1.29 -11.70 -6.76
N GLY A 137 -2.37 -11.75 -5.98
CA GLY A 137 -2.66 -12.88 -5.12
C GLY A 137 -1.69 -13.02 -3.95
N VAL A 138 -1.57 -14.23 -3.44
CA VAL A 138 -0.54 -14.62 -2.46
C VAL A 138 0.43 -15.54 -3.17
N PRO A 139 1.73 -15.21 -3.24
CA PRO A 139 2.71 -16.10 -3.84
C PRO A 139 2.63 -17.51 -3.25
N GLY A 140 2.54 -18.51 -4.11
CA GLY A 140 2.57 -19.90 -3.77
C GLY A 140 3.98 -20.51 -3.91
N ALA A 141 4.05 -21.82 -3.94
CA ALA A 141 5.34 -22.52 -4.11
C ALA A 141 5.98 -22.21 -5.47
N ALA A 142 5.18 -22.03 -6.52
CA ALA A 142 5.66 -21.73 -7.87
C ALA A 142 6.26 -20.33 -8.00
N GLU A 143 5.73 -19.37 -7.24
CA GLU A 143 6.17 -17.97 -7.30
C GLU A 143 7.21 -17.62 -6.22
N ARG A 144 7.62 -18.57 -5.38
CA ARG A 144 8.54 -18.33 -4.26
C ARG A 144 9.86 -17.73 -4.70
N ASP A 145 10.37 -18.18 -5.83
CA ASP A 145 11.68 -17.81 -6.35
C ASP A 145 11.59 -16.76 -7.48
N PHE A 146 10.39 -16.22 -7.72
CA PHE A 146 10.18 -15.20 -8.74
C PHE A 146 10.93 -13.91 -8.40
N THR A 147 11.69 -13.43 -9.35
CA THR A 147 12.21 -12.07 -9.38
C THR A 147 11.14 -11.10 -9.88
N LEU A 148 11.39 -9.80 -9.77
CA LEU A 148 10.52 -8.78 -10.36
C LEU A 148 10.40 -8.97 -11.89
N THR A 149 11.48 -9.37 -12.55
CA THR A 149 11.49 -9.66 -14.00
C THR A 149 10.54 -10.80 -14.35
N ASP A 150 10.51 -11.86 -13.53
CA ASP A 150 9.61 -12.99 -13.75
C ASP A 150 8.14 -12.58 -13.64
N TYR A 151 7.80 -11.71 -12.70
CA TYR A 151 6.44 -11.17 -12.58
C TYR A 151 6.06 -10.30 -13.79
N ILE A 152 6.99 -9.50 -14.32
CA ILE A 152 6.74 -8.60 -15.45
C ILE A 152 6.66 -9.38 -16.76
N ALA A 153 7.68 -10.19 -17.08
CA ALA A 153 7.79 -10.91 -18.34
C ALA A 153 6.85 -12.17 -18.42
N GLY A 154 6.31 -12.59 -17.28
CA GLY A 154 5.39 -13.73 -17.22
C GLY A 154 3.93 -13.30 -17.02
N PRO A 155 3.45 -13.32 -15.74
CA PRO A 155 2.05 -13.08 -15.45
C PRO A 155 1.53 -11.71 -15.89
N LEU A 156 2.35 -10.63 -15.79
CA LEU A 156 1.89 -9.30 -16.19
C LEU A 156 1.72 -9.18 -17.70
N ASP A 157 2.68 -9.67 -18.47
CA ASP A 157 2.60 -9.63 -19.93
C ASP A 157 1.38 -10.39 -20.46
N THR A 158 1.15 -11.59 -19.94
CA THR A 158 -0.01 -12.42 -20.33
C THR A 158 -1.34 -11.81 -19.84
N ALA A 159 -1.39 -11.18 -18.68
CA ALA A 159 -2.56 -10.42 -18.23
C ALA A 159 -2.85 -9.22 -19.13
N ALA A 160 -1.81 -8.48 -19.56
CA ALA A 160 -1.94 -7.35 -20.48
C ALA A 160 -2.42 -7.78 -21.85
N ALA A 161 -1.91 -8.90 -22.40
CA ALA A 161 -2.40 -9.49 -23.63
C ALA A 161 -3.87 -9.88 -23.53
N SER A 162 -4.29 -10.53 -22.42
CA SER A 162 -5.69 -10.88 -22.15
C SER A 162 -6.58 -9.63 -22.04
N ALA A 163 -6.11 -8.57 -21.41
CA ALA A 163 -6.82 -7.30 -21.32
C ALA A 163 -7.00 -6.64 -22.70
N SER A 164 -5.98 -6.68 -23.55
CA SER A 164 -6.03 -6.17 -24.93
C SER A 164 -7.06 -6.89 -25.80
N GLN A 165 -7.10 -8.21 -25.75
CA GLN A 165 -8.09 -9.02 -26.48
C GLN A 165 -9.52 -8.66 -26.08
N ARG A 166 -9.76 -8.40 -24.80
CA ARG A 166 -11.07 -7.98 -24.27
C ARG A 166 -11.47 -6.56 -24.65
N ARG A 167 -10.53 -5.75 -25.11
CA ARG A 167 -10.77 -4.41 -25.66
C ARG A 167 -11.44 -4.48 -27.04
N SER A 168 -11.14 -5.52 -27.83
CA SER A 168 -11.61 -5.67 -29.22
C SER A 168 -12.83 -6.58 -29.35
N GLY A 169 -13.14 -7.45 -28.39
CA GLY A 169 -14.16 -8.47 -28.48
C GLY A 169 -15.43 -8.17 -27.71
N SER A 170 -16.56 -8.27 -28.38
CA SER A 170 -17.88 -8.52 -27.78
C SER A 170 -17.81 -9.84 -27.00
N ALA A 171 -18.50 -9.87 -25.83
CA ALA A 171 -18.52 -10.98 -24.91
C ALA A 171 -18.78 -12.35 -25.60
N ALA A 172 -17.75 -13.17 -25.74
CA ALA A 172 -17.95 -14.60 -25.82
C ALA A 172 -18.02 -15.14 -24.38
N PHE A 173 -19.22 -15.34 -23.91
CA PHE A 173 -19.52 -16.08 -22.69
C PHE A 173 -19.22 -17.55 -22.99
N GLY A 174 -17.99 -17.98 -22.69
CA GLY A 174 -17.61 -19.38 -22.71
C GLY A 174 -18.30 -20.11 -21.57
N SER A 175 -19.36 -20.83 -21.88
CA SER A 175 -19.93 -21.86 -21.03
C SER A 175 -18.94 -23.01 -20.94
N ASP A 176 -18.10 -23.04 -19.93
CA ASP A 176 -17.35 -24.26 -19.59
C ASP A 176 -18.05 -24.94 -18.41
N ASN A 177 -18.96 -25.82 -18.77
CA ASN A 177 -19.65 -26.75 -17.91
C ASN A 177 -18.88 -28.08 -18.01
N SER A 178 -17.74 -28.19 -17.33
CA SER A 178 -17.11 -29.52 -17.14
C SER A 178 -17.55 -30.09 -15.81
N ALA A 179 -18.53 -30.95 -15.91
CA ALA A 179 -19.05 -31.80 -14.86
C ALA A 179 -17.92 -32.56 -14.15
N VAL A 180 -17.91 -32.46 -12.85
CA VAL A 180 -17.25 -33.38 -11.93
C VAL A 180 -18.01 -34.72 -11.96
N LYS A 181 -17.30 -35.78 -12.26
CA LYS A 181 -17.60 -37.11 -11.78
C LYS A 181 -16.59 -37.52 -10.75
#